data_68f2c0489fb1168b9b2e9fd59b01915d
#
_entry.id   68f2c0489fb1168b9b2e9fd59b01915d
#
_cell.length_a   1.000
_cell.length_b   1.000
_cell.length_c   1.000
_cell.angle_alpha   90.00
_cell.angle_beta   90.00
_cell.angle_gamma   90.00
#
_symmetry.space_group_name_H-M   'P 1'
#
loop_
_entity.id
_entity.type
_entity.pdbx_description
1 polymer ?
#
loop_
_entity_poly.entity_id
_entity_poly.type
_entity_poly.pdbx_seq_one_letter_code
_entity_poly.pdbx_strand_id
1 'polypeptide(L)'
;MATRIPQEFIDEVTSKTNIVDVISKYVQLKKSGKNLFGLCPFHEERTPSFSVAEDKQIFHCFSCGRGGNVFKFIMEMENKSFPEAVIEVAQMGNIPVPDQYEAKNNQYQNSDSQTLLKMYADAAKLYSHILLKTENGTNALKYLRNRQLDDDLIQTFGIGYAPNNNNLLLQFFKDRDINEDILRKSGLFAQNQEGELFDRFRDRVMIPITDESGNIIAFSGRILDKEASTAKYLNSPETEIFNKGKTLFNLNNAKKEIREKGNVILFEGFMDVISAYKAGVTNGVASMGTSLTDQQLYVLSRLTNQINICYDGDDPGVEATYRALTQLTDERFTYGVISIPDKKDPDEFIKSEGSEKFQNLANSVQTPISFILNYFKRNYNLNNEHDQLEFLNQSLKEIVKLQSPVEVDMYVGRVADEMNVSKDAINKELDTLRRQISIQKPANNYKDVQQHALEKVTSSVRPKYDRLEKSERYLLYWAINFPEIRINLKGDGFKFVHQNYQRIFDSLLSYAEQNDAAEEINISDFMNVLDNDDKNLLAELEMMNMPVEYNDQEIDDYMNNIKNSGLESQLSDINQQLKKAAMVGDNKLQLELTQQLIKVRRILSN
;
A
#
# COMPACT_ATOMS: atom_id res chain seq x y z
N MET A 1 30.42 -17.85 0.01
CA MET A 1 30.01 -17.66 -1.41
C MET A 1 28.48 -17.75 -1.46
N ALA A 2 27.82 -16.72 -1.96
CA ALA A 2 26.36 -16.77 -2.12
C ALA A 2 25.99 -17.93 -3.05
N THR A 3 25.10 -18.80 -2.63
CA THR A 3 24.66 -19.95 -3.45
C THR A 3 23.78 -19.39 -4.55
N ARG A 4 24.31 -19.39 -5.77
CA ARG A 4 23.59 -18.94 -6.96
C ARG A 4 22.46 -19.94 -7.23
N ILE A 5 21.21 -19.47 -7.30
CA ILE A 5 20.09 -20.31 -7.75
C ILE A 5 20.34 -20.67 -9.21
N PRO A 6 20.18 -21.96 -9.61
CA PRO A 6 20.32 -22.37 -11.00
C PRO A 6 19.32 -21.65 -11.90
N GLN A 7 19.75 -21.29 -13.10
CA GLN A 7 18.88 -20.65 -14.07
C GLN A 7 17.65 -21.49 -14.40
N GLU A 8 17.83 -22.82 -14.52
CA GLU A 8 16.75 -23.78 -14.77
C GLU A 8 15.62 -23.68 -13.74
N PHE A 9 15.94 -23.46 -12.45
CA PHE A 9 14.92 -23.30 -11.41
C PHE A 9 14.22 -21.94 -11.50
N ILE A 10 14.95 -20.88 -11.85
CA ILE A 10 14.36 -19.54 -12.07
C ILE A 10 13.37 -19.61 -13.23
N ASP A 11 13.75 -20.24 -14.34
CA ASP A 11 12.93 -20.42 -15.53
C ASP A 11 11.68 -21.28 -15.23
N GLU A 12 11.84 -22.34 -14.43
CA GLU A 12 10.71 -23.16 -13.95
C GLU A 12 9.71 -22.32 -13.14
N VAL A 13 10.19 -21.53 -12.19
CA VAL A 13 9.33 -20.67 -11.35
C VAL A 13 8.66 -19.60 -12.20
N THR A 14 9.39 -18.95 -13.12
CA THR A 14 8.83 -17.96 -14.02
C THR A 14 7.71 -18.55 -14.90
N SER A 15 7.94 -19.73 -15.47
CA SER A 15 6.97 -20.36 -16.40
C SER A 15 5.70 -20.88 -15.70
N LYS A 16 5.79 -21.26 -14.43
CA LYS A 16 4.68 -21.84 -13.66
C LYS A 16 3.93 -20.84 -12.80
N THR A 17 4.39 -19.59 -12.70
CA THR A 17 3.79 -18.57 -11.83
C THR A 17 3.22 -17.43 -12.66
N ASN A 18 1.96 -17.06 -12.41
CA ASN A 18 1.35 -15.89 -13.04
C ASN A 18 1.55 -14.66 -12.13
N ILE A 19 2.11 -13.59 -12.69
CA ILE A 19 2.35 -12.34 -11.97
C ILE A 19 1.08 -11.73 -11.38
N VAL A 20 -0.08 -11.90 -12.06
CA VAL A 20 -1.38 -11.41 -11.58
C VAL A 20 -1.79 -12.12 -10.30
N ASP A 21 -1.57 -13.44 -10.21
CA ASP A 21 -1.90 -14.24 -9.02
C ASP A 21 -1.05 -13.83 -7.80
N VAL A 22 0.22 -13.52 -8.04
CA VAL A 22 1.13 -13.07 -6.99
C VAL A 22 0.77 -11.65 -6.55
N ILE A 23 0.67 -10.71 -7.49
CA ILE A 23 0.40 -9.29 -7.18
C ILE A 23 -0.99 -9.10 -6.57
N SER A 24 -1.98 -9.89 -6.97
CA SER A 24 -3.35 -9.82 -6.40
C SER A 24 -3.41 -10.15 -4.91
N LYS A 25 -2.38 -10.80 -4.36
CA LYS A 25 -2.27 -11.00 -2.90
C LYS A 25 -1.94 -9.71 -2.14
N TYR A 26 -1.40 -8.70 -2.84
CA TYR A 26 -0.94 -7.43 -2.27
C TYR A 26 -1.76 -6.23 -2.73
N VAL A 27 -2.26 -6.26 -3.97
CA VAL A 27 -2.92 -5.12 -4.63
C VAL A 27 -4.25 -5.57 -5.22
N GLN A 28 -5.31 -4.79 -5.00
CA GLN A 28 -6.58 -4.99 -5.69
C GLN A 28 -6.45 -4.54 -7.15
N LEU A 29 -6.48 -5.49 -8.08
CA LEU A 29 -6.36 -5.23 -9.50
C LEU A 29 -7.74 -5.22 -10.17
N LYS A 30 -7.97 -4.26 -11.08
CA LYS A 30 -9.16 -4.17 -11.93
C LYS A 30 -8.74 -4.15 -13.40
N LYS A 31 -9.40 -4.98 -14.22
CA LYS A 31 -9.09 -5.04 -15.65
C LYS A 31 -9.52 -3.76 -16.37
N SER A 32 -8.60 -3.18 -17.14
CA SER A 32 -8.88 -2.01 -18.00
C SER A 32 -8.09 -2.18 -19.31
N GLY A 33 -8.79 -2.44 -20.40
CA GLY A 33 -8.19 -2.79 -21.67
C GLY A 33 -7.44 -4.13 -21.64
N LYS A 34 -6.19 -4.14 -22.09
CA LYS A 34 -5.31 -5.33 -22.09
C LYS A 34 -4.66 -5.58 -20.72
N ASN A 35 -4.50 -4.54 -19.88
CA ASN A 35 -3.79 -4.60 -18.61
C ASN A 35 -4.74 -4.57 -17.41
N LEU A 36 -4.20 -4.91 -16.24
CA LEU A 36 -4.87 -4.75 -14.96
C LEU A 36 -4.27 -3.54 -14.23
N PHE A 37 -5.12 -2.74 -13.56
CA PHE A 37 -4.70 -1.53 -12.85
C PHE A 37 -5.10 -1.60 -11.37
N GLY A 38 -4.26 -1.03 -10.51
CA GLY A 38 -4.47 -0.90 -9.07
C GLY A 38 -3.73 0.30 -8.49
N LEU A 39 -3.92 0.55 -7.19
CA LEU A 39 -3.09 1.52 -6.47
C LEU A 39 -1.69 0.94 -6.24
N CYS A 40 -0.68 1.76 -6.45
CA CYS A 40 0.71 1.33 -6.31
C CYS A 40 1.03 0.95 -4.85
N PRO A 41 1.63 -0.22 -4.59
CA PRO A 41 2.00 -0.61 -3.23
C PRO A 41 3.30 0.05 -2.74
N PHE A 42 4.00 0.78 -3.60
CA PHE A 42 5.33 1.34 -3.32
C PHE A 42 5.34 2.83 -3.02
N HIS A 43 4.25 3.55 -3.30
CA HIS A 43 4.09 4.97 -2.98
C HIS A 43 2.62 5.31 -2.74
N GLU A 44 2.36 6.40 -2.05
CA GLU A 44 1.00 6.87 -1.79
C GLU A 44 0.42 7.56 -3.03
N GLU A 45 -0.76 7.11 -3.47
CA GLU A 45 -1.49 7.71 -4.60
C GLU A 45 -3.00 7.57 -4.43
N ARG A 46 -3.75 8.47 -5.07
CA ARG A 46 -5.22 8.46 -5.03
C ARG A 46 -5.86 7.89 -6.28
N THR A 47 -5.14 7.87 -7.38
CA THR A 47 -5.60 7.34 -8.67
C THR A 47 -4.75 6.14 -9.06
N PRO A 48 -5.35 5.03 -9.53
CA PRO A 48 -4.60 3.86 -9.93
C PRO A 48 -3.60 4.17 -11.04
N SER A 49 -2.31 4.06 -10.76
CA SER A 49 -1.21 4.22 -11.72
C SER A 49 -0.35 2.97 -11.87
N PHE A 50 -0.61 1.96 -11.04
CA PHE A 50 0.09 0.69 -11.07
C PHE A 50 -0.58 -0.24 -12.08
N SER A 51 0.16 -0.61 -13.13
CA SER A 51 -0.32 -1.45 -14.23
C SER A 51 0.38 -2.80 -14.23
N VAL A 52 -0.36 -3.87 -14.51
CA VAL A 52 0.17 -5.23 -14.67
C VAL A 52 -0.24 -5.75 -16.06
N ALA A 53 0.75 -6.11 -16.86
CA ALA A 53 0.57 -6.77 -18.16
C ALA A 53 0.73 -8.28 -17.97
N GLU A 54 -0.39 -8.99 -17.99
CA GLU A 54 -0.42 -10.44 -17.79
C GLU A 54 0.27 -11.20 -18.94
N ASP A 55 0.08 -10.74 -20.17
CA ASP A 55 0.69 -11.31 -21.38
C ASP A 55 2.22 -11.24 -21.38
N LYS A 56 2.77 -10.18 -20.79
CA LYS A 56 4.22 -9.93 -20.70
C LYS A 56 4.84 -10.32 -19.35
N GLN A 57 4.03 -10.69 -18.37
CA GLN A 57 4.43 -11.04 -17.01
C GLN A 57 5.25 -9.93 -16.31
N ILE A 58 4.84 -8.67 -16.48
CA ILE A 58 5.50 -7.48 -15.93
C ILE A 58 4.50 -6.54 -15.26
N PHE A 59 5.01 -5.69 -14.36
CA PHE A 59 4.29 -4.56 -13.81
C PHE A 59 5.04 -3.25 -14.06
N HIS A 60 4.33 -2.14 -14.08
CA HIS A 60 4.90 -0.80 -14.10
C HIS A 60 3.96 0.21 -13.41
N CYS A 61 4.52 1.11 -12.62
CA CYS A 61 3.80 2.22 -12.01
C CYS A 61 4.13 3.53 -12.74
N PHE A 62 3.14 4.12 -13.41
CA PHE A 62 3.32 5.35 -14.18
C PHE A 62 3.56 6.61 -13.34
N SER A 63 3.37 6.55 -12.02
CA SER A 63 3.61 7.66 -11.09
C SER A 63 5.01 7.65 -10.49
N CYS A 64 5.45 6.50 -9.95
CA CYS A 64 6.76 6.41 -9.29
C CYS A 64 7.85 5.78 -10.16
N GLY A 65 7.53 5.33 -11.38
CA GLY A 65 8.48 4.75 -12.33
C GLY A 65 8.96 3.34 -12.00
N ARG A 66 8.50 2.72 -10.91
CA ARG A 66 8.89 1.35 -10.55
C ARG A 66 8.26 0.35 -11.50
N GLY A 67 9.06 -0.60 -11.95
CA GLY A 67 8.61 -1.64 -12.85
C GLY A 67 9.51 -2.87 -12.80
N GLY A 68 9.02 -3.99 -13.33
CA GLY A 68 9.78 -5.24 -13.36
C GLY A 68 8.89 -6.47 -13.49
N ASN A 69 9.48 -7.65 -13.26
CA ASN A 69 8.78 -8.92 -13.23
C ASN A 69 8.32 -9.30 -11.80
N VAL A 70 7.77 -10.50 -11.64
CA VAL A 70 7.27 -11.02 -10.36
C VAL A 70 8.33 -11.04 -9.25
N PHE A 71 9.58 -11.36 -9.56
CA PHE A 71 10.66 -11.41 -8.58
C PHE A 71 11.02 -10.02 -8.09
N LYS A 72 11.15 -9.04 -8.99
CA LYS A 72 11.39 -7.65 -8.64
C LYS A 72 10.26 -7.10 -7.76
N PHE A 73 9.01 -7.47 -8.05
CA PHE A 73 7.87 -7.09 -7.21
C PHE A 73 8.04 -7.60 -5.77
N ILE A 74 8.34 -8.88 -5.57
CA ILE A 74 8.53 -9.47 -4.24
C ILE A 74 9.77 -8.90 -3.54
N MET A 75 10.87 -8.68 -4.26
CA MET A 75 12.06 -8.04 -3.70
C MET A 75 11.73 -6.68 -3.07
N GLU A 76 10.95 -5.85 -3.75
CA GLU A 76 10.60 -4.51 -3.27
C GLU A 76 9.47 -4.53 -2.23
N MET A 77 8.49 -5.44 -2.37
CA MET A 77 7.38 -5.56 -1.41
C MET A 77 7.82 -6.07 -0.05
N GLU A 78 8.73 -7.03 -0.02
CA GLU A 78 9.11 -7.74 1.19
C GLU A 78 10.55 -7.48 1.62
N ASN A 79 11.23 -6.55 0.92
CA ASN A 79 12.64 -6.21 1.15
C ASN A 79 13.55 -7.44 1.14
N LYS A 80 13.35 -8.32 0.14
CA LYS A 80 14.09 -9.58 -0.02
C LYS A 80 15.16 -9.47 -1.11
N SER A 81 16.20 -10.28 -0.99
CA SER A 81 17.16 -10.48 -2.07
C SER A 81 16.55 -11.26 -3.23
N PHE A 82 17.16 -11.21 -4.41
CA PHE A 82 16.67 -11.97 -5.58
C PHE A 82 16.51 -13.47 -5.32
N PRO A 83 17.49 -14.20 -4.71
CA PRO A 83 17.31 -15.60 -4.36
C PRO A 83 16.13 -15.87 -3.43
N GLU A 84 15.91 -15.00 -2.42
CA GLU A 84 14.79 -15.13 -1.50
C GLU A 84 13.45 -14.87 -2.19
N ALA A 85 13.40 -13.91 -3.10
CA ALA A 85 12.21 -13.63 -3.89
C ALA A 85 11.85 -14.80 -4.81
N VAL A 86 12.83 -15.46 -5.44
CA VAL A 86 12.59 -16.66 -6.26
C VAL A 86 12.00 -17.81 -5.42
N ILE A 87 12.54 -18.04 -4.22
CA ILE A 87 12.02 -19.08 -3.31
C ILE A 87 10.60 -18.75 -2.87
N GLU A 88 10.32 -17.50 -2.51
CA GLU A 88 8.99 -17.05 -2.09
C GLU A 88 7.95 -17.20 -3.20
N VAL A 89 8.30 -16.79 -4.42
CA VAL A 89 7.43 -16.94 -5.58
C VAL A 89 7.17 -18.42 -5.88
N ALA A 90 8.20 -19.29 -5.75
CA ALA A 90 8.07 -20.73 -5.89
C ALA A 90 7.08 -21.30 -4.87
N GLN A 91 7.20 -20.90 -3.60
CA GLN A 91 6.27 -21.31 -2.53
C GLN A 91 4.85 -20.81 -2.78
N MET A 92 4.69 -19.56 -3.25
CA MET A 92 3.38 -19.01 -3.64
C MET A 92 2.73 -19.78 -4.80
N GLY A 93 3.54 -20.31 -5.71
CA GLY A 93 3.12 -21.13 -6.84
C GLY A 93 3.01 -22.64 -6.53
N ASN A 94 3.23 -23.06 -5.27
CA ASN A 94 3.32 -24.48 -4.85
C ASN A 94 4.36 -25.28 -5.66
N ILE A 95 5.46 -24.64 -6.07
CA ILE A 95 6.57 -25.25 -6.79
C ILE A 95 7.55 -25.81 -5.74
N PRO A 96 7.95 -27.10 -5.80
CA PRO A 96 8.88 -27.66 -4.83
C PRO A 96 10.24 -26.92 -4.86
N VAL A 97 10.65 -26.41 -3.71
CA VAL A 97 11.98 -25.78 -3.55
C VAL A 97 12.97 -26.90 -3.20
N PRO A 98 14.11 -27.04 -3.93
CA PRO A 98 15.11 -28.04 -3.59
C PRO A 98 15.69 -27.81 -2.19
N ASP A 99 15.83 -28.88 -1.37
CA ASP A 99 16.26 -28.86 0.04
C ASP A 99 17.54 -28.04 0.31
N GLN A 100 18.46 -28.03 -0.66
CA GLN A 100 19.70 -27.25 -0.58
C GLN A 100 19.49 -25.72 -0.50
N TYR A 101 18.31 -25.22 -0.86
CA TYR A 101 17.93 -23.81 -0.80
C TYR A 101 17.03 -23.50 0.40
N GLU A 102 16.29 -24.50 0.90
CA GLU A 102 15.52 -24.35 2.14
C GLU A 102 16.42 -24.22 3.39
N ALA A 103 17.53 -24.96 3.43
CA ALA A 103 18.44 -25.00 4.58
C ALA A 103 19.33 -23.76 4.73
N LYS A 104 19.46 -22.89 3.71
CA LYS A 104 20.37 -21.72 3.72
C LYS A 104 19.72 -20.36 3.97
N ASN A 105 18.41 -20.31 4.05
CA ASN A 105 17.69 -19.08 4.43
C ASN A 105 18.02 -18.62 5.87
N ASN A 106 18.71 -19.46 6.66
CA ASN A 106 19.12 -19.17 8.04
C ASN A 106 20.48 -18.48 8.20
N GLN A 107 21.25 -18.20 7.14
CA GLN A 107 22.64 -17.67 7.28
C GLN A 107 22.86 -16.21 6.88
N TYR A 108 21.90 -15.52 6.24
CA TYR A 108 22.00 -14.10 5.90
C TYR A 108 21.14 -13.17 6.76
N GLN A 109 20.72 -13.66 7.92
CA GLN A 109 19.73 -13.02 8.78
C GLN A 109 20.34 -12.51 10.10
N ASN A 110 21.27 -11.60 10.04
CA ASN A 110 21.72 -10.83 11.20
C ASN A 110 21.38 -9.33 11.06
N SER A 111 20.12 -8.98 10.69
CA SER A 111 19.64 -7.62 10.95
C SER A 111 18.98 -7.60 12.33
N ASP A 112 19.12 -6.52 13.06
CA ASP A 112 18.47 -6.27 14.35
C ASP A 112 16.97 -6.55 14.24
N SER A 113 16.32 -6.17 13.13
CA SER A 113 14.89 -6.41 12.87
C SER A 113 14.47 -7.87 12.91
N GLN A 114 15.28 -8.78 12.35
CA GLN A 114 14.94 -10.21 12.36
C GLN A 114 15.16 -10.83 13.73
N THR A 115 16.21 -10.40 14.44
CA THR A 115 16.41 -10.78 15.83
C THR A 115 15.22 -10.33 16.67
N LEU A 116 14.71 -9.09 16.45
CA LEU A 116 13.52 -8.58 17.12
C LEU A 116 12.28 -9.41 16.80
N LEU A 117 12.01 -9.74 15.52
CA LEU A 117 10.87 -10.59 15.13
C LEU A 117 10.93 -11.96 15.81
N LYS A 118 12.11 -12.58 15.86
CA LYS A 118 12.31 -13.85 16.56
C LYS A 118 12.06 -13.72 18.06
N MET A 119 12.54 -12.65 18.68
CA MET A 119 12.30 -12.36 20.11
C MET A 119 10.80 -12.21 20.39
N TYR A 120 10.06 -11.48 19.57
CA TYR A 120 8.62 -11.33 19.75
C TYR A 120 7.87 -12.66 19.59
N ALA A 121 8.24 -13.47 18.59
CA ALA A 121 7.67 -14.80 18.39
C ALA A 121 7.96 -15.74 19.59
N ASP A 122 9.19 -15.71 20.12
CA ASP A 122 9.57 -16.54 21.28
C ASP A 122 8.91 -16.03 22.58
N ALA A 123 8.77 -14.71 22.76
CA ALA A 123 8.03 -14.13 23.87
C ALA A 123 6.55 -14.53 23.84
N ALA A 124 5.93 -14.51 22.65
CA ALA A 124 4.53 -14.95 22.49
C ALA A 124 4.35 -16.44 22.86
N LYS A 125 5.25 -17.31 22.40
CA LYS A 125 5.25 -18.74 22.77
C LYS A 125 5.39 -18.93 24.29
N LEU A 126 6.29 -18.17 24.94
CA LEU A 126 6.49 -18.21 26.37
C LEU A 126 5.22 -17.78 27.11
N TYR A 127 4.64 -16.64 26.75
CA TYR A 127 3.41 -16.13 27.36
C TYR A 127 2.21 -17.07 27.17
N SER A 128 2.06 -17.66 26.00
CA SER A 128 1.03 -18.67 25.70
C SER A 128 1.23 -19.93 26.55
N HIS A 129 2.49 -20.40 26.67
CA HIS A 129 2.82 -21.55 27.52
C HIS A 129 2.48 -21.26 28.99
N ILE A 130 2.82 -20.08 29.51
CA ILE A 130 2.52 -19.68 30.87
C ILE A 130 1.00 -19.68 31.10
N LEU A 131 0.22 -19.10 30.19
CA LEU A 131 -1.23 -19.04 30.29
C LEU A 131 -1.87 -20.43 30.33
N LEU A 132 -1.46 -21.32 29.44
CA LEU A 132 -2.16 -22.58 29.19
C LEU A 132 -1.61 -23.78 29.96
N LYS A 133 -0.34 -23.74 30.39
CA LYS A 133 0.37 -24.92 30.92
C LYS A 133 0.97 -24.74 32.32
N THR A 134 0.85 -23.57 32.93
CA THR A 134 1.42 -23.34 34.26
C THR A 134 0.38 -22.88 35.28
N GLU A 135 0.66 -23.09 36.57
CA GLU A 135 -0.19 -22.62 37.66
C GLU A 135 -0.32 -21.08 37.67
N ASN A 136 0.72 -20.36 37.29
CA ASN A 136 0.74 -18.91 37.21
C ASN A 136 -0.32 -18.36 36.24
N GLY A 137 -0.67 -19.12 35.17
CA GLY A 137 -1.69 -18.76 34.20
C GLY A 137 -3.14 -18.96 34.64
N THR A 138 -3.39 -19.71 35.72
CA THR A 138 -4.74 -20.17 36.10
C THR A 138 -5.75 -19.03 36.26
N ASN A 139 -5.37 -17.95 36.94
CA ASN A 139 -6.24 -16.79 37.16
C ASN A 139 -6.52 -16.04 35.84
N ALA A 140 -5.51 -15.89 35.01
CA ALA A 140 -5.64 -15.24 33.70
C ALA A 140 -6.52 -16.06 32.75
N LEU A 141 -6.37 -17.38 32.74
CA LEU A 141 -7.19 -18.28 31.94
C LEU A 141 -8.66 -18.26 32.42
N LYS A 142 -8.89 -18.29 33.73
CA LYS A 142 -10.23 -18.13 34.30
C LYS A 142 -10.87 -16.79 33.92
N TYR A 143 -10.10 -15.71 33.97
CA TYR A 143 -10.56 -14.39 33.54
C TYR A 143 -10.96 -14.38 32.05
N LEU A 144 -10.17 -14.97 31.16
CA LEU A 144 -10.47 -15.07 29.72
C LEU A 144 -11.74 -15.90 29.47
N ARG A 145 -11.87 -17.05 30.12
CA ARG A 145 -13.08 -17.90 30.03
C ARG A 145 -14.33 -17.22 30.55
N ASN A 146 -14.24 -16.44 31.62
CA ASN A 146 -15.36 -15.63 32.13
C ASN A 146 -15.75 -14.54 31.13
N ARG A 147 -14.83 -14.11 30.27
CA ARG A 147 -15.09 -13.23 29.14
C ARG A 147 -15.56 -13.97 27.89
N GLN A 148 -15.82 -15.27 28.00
CA GLN A 148 -16.28 -16.13 26.93
C GLN A 148 -15.24 -16.32 25.79
N LEU A 149 -13.93 -16.12 26.05
CA LEU A 149 -12.88 -16.51 25.14
C LEU A 149 -12.56 -18.00 25.40
N ASP A 150 -12.87 -18.83 24.41
CA ASP A 150 -12.55 -20.25 24.41
C ASP A 150 -11.10 -20.51 23.98
N ASP A 151 -10.70 -21.77 24.02
CA ASP A 151 -9.32 -22.18 23.74
C ASP A 151 -8.96 -21.93 22.25
N ASP A 152 -9.93 -22.05 21.34
CA ASP A 152 -9.74 -21.82 19.90
C ASP A 152 -9.45 -20.33 19.63
N LEU A 153 -10.17 -19.42 20.27
CA LEU A 153 -9.91 -17.99 20.17
C LEU A 153 -8.56 -17.60 20.79
N ILE A 154 -8.25 -18.17 21.96
CA ILE A 154 -6.96 -17.95 22.61
C ILE A 154 -5.81 -18.36 21.69
N GLN A 155 -5.93 -19.48 20.99
CA GLN A 155 -4.94 -19.94 20.04
C GLN A 155 -4.90 -19.09 18.76
N THR A 156 -6.06 -18.77 18.20
CA THR A 156 -6.17 -17.98 16.95
C THR A 156 -5.52 -16.61 17.11
N PHE A 157 -5.74 -15.95 18.25
CA PHE A 157 -5.15 -14.64 18.53
C PHE A 157 -3.81 -14.72 19.28
N GLY A 158 -3.30 -15.92 19.56
CA GLY A 158 -2.02 -16.11 20.23
C GLY A 158 -1.96 -15.53 21.64
N ILE A 159 -3.10 -15.46 22.34
CA ILE A 159 -3.20 -14.81 23.64
C ILE A 159 -2.35 -15.55 24.67
N GLY A 160 -1.61 -14.80 25.49
CA GLY A 160 -0.75 -15.30 26.54
C GLY A 160 -0.92 -14.57 27.86
N TYR A 161 -0.04 -14.87 28.81
CA TYR A 161 -0.01 -14.19 30.11
C TYR A 161 1.43 -13.88 30.54
N ALA A 162 1.68 -12.63 30.87
CA ALA A 162 2.91 -12.18 31.52
C ALA A 162 2.69 -12.18 33.05
N PRO A 163 3.33 -13.06 33.81
CA PRO A 163 3.12 -13.15 35.26
C PRO A 163 3.73 -11.94 35.97
N ASN A 164 3.37 -11.76 37.24
CA ASN A 164 3.92 -10.71 38.10
C ASN A 164 5.37 -11.05 38.51
N ASN A 165 6.28 -10.95 37.56
CA ASN A 165 7.71 -11.18 37.73
C ASN A 165 8.49 -10.09 36.99
N ASN A 166 9.52 -9.52 37.62
CA ASN A 166 10.28 -8.42 37.07
C ASN A 166 11.24 -8.82 35.93
N ASN A 167 11.70 -10.07 35.93
CA ASN A 167 12.84 -10.48 35.12
C ASN A 167 12.66 -11.84 34.41
N LEU A 168 11.44 -12.34 34.30
CA LEU A 168 11.18 -13.65 33.69
C LEU A 168 11.61 -13.67 32.22
N LEU A 169 11.09 -12.72 31.44
CA LEU A 169 11.38 -12.63 30.02
C LEU A 169 12.84 -12.17 29.78
N LEU A 170 13.33 -11.27 30.63
CA LEU A 170 14.72 -10.82 30.57
C LEU A 170 15.69 -11.99 30.76
N GLN A 171 15.47 -12.83 31.77
CA GLN A 171 16.30 -14.00 32.00
C GLN A 171 16.22 -15.01 30.84
N PHE A 172 15.00 -15.24 30.34
CA PHE A 172 14.75 -16.10 29.19
C PHE A 172 15.59 -15.72 27.96
N PHE A 173 15.79 -14.41 27.68
CA PHE A 173 16.61 -13.96 26.58
C PHE A 173 18.10 -13.85 26.91
N LYS A 174 18.46 -13.55 28.16
CA LYS A 174 19.86 -13.63 28.60
C LYS A 174 20.43 -15.03 28.49
N ASP A 175 19.64 -16.05 28.84
CA ASP A 175 20.02 -17.47 28.70
C ASP A 175 20.19 -17.92 27.22
N ARG A 176 19.80 -17.09 26.26
CA ARG A 176 19.94 -17.28 24.82
C ARG A 176 20.98 -16.38 24.18
N ASP A 177 21.82 -15.75 24.99
CA ASP A 177 22.91 -14.86 24.55
C ASP A 177 22.47 -13.71 23.62
N ILE A 178 21.24 -13.20 23.79
CA ILE A 178 20.79 -12.01 23.05
C ILE A 178 21.52 -10.78 23.53
N ASN A 179 22.08 -10.01 22.59
CA ASN A 179 22.83 -8.78 22.85
C ASN A 179 21.99 -7.76 23.65
N GLU A 180 22.58 -7.15 24.67
CA GLU A 180 21.90 -6.18 25.54
C GLU A 180 21.38 -4.96 24.77
N ASP A 181 22.07 -4.50 23.74
CA ASP A 181 21.61 -3.39 22.90
C ASP A 181 20.30 -3.73 22.17
N ILE A 182 20.14 -4.97 21.71
CA ILE A 182 18.91 -5.45 21.08
C ILE A 182 17.80 -5.57 22.13
N LEU A 183 18.11 -6.05 23.34
CA LEU A 183 17.15 -6.09 24.44
C LEU A 183 16.62 -4.67 24.76
N ARG A 184 17.49 -3.67 24.82
CA ARG A 184 17.13 -2.26 25.05
C ARG A 184 16.23 -1.68 23.95
N LYS A 185 16.47 -2.01 22.69
CA LYS A 185 15.71 -1.54 21.52
C LYS A 185 14.39 -2.31 21.32
N SER A 186 14.24 -3.48 21.93
CA SER A 186 13.13 -4.40 21.63
C SER A 186 11.75 -3.88 22.05
N GLY A 187 11.66 -2.93 22.99
CA GLY A 187 10.38 -2.50 23.57
C GLY A 187 9.72 -3.52 24.50
N LEU A 188 10.31 -4.71 24.70
CA LEU A 188 9.85 -5.74 25.64
C LEU A 188 10.26 -5.42 27.09
N PHE A 189 11.25 -4.58 27.25
CA PHE A 189 11.83 -4.21 28.56
C PHE A 189 11.68 -2.71 28.82
N ALA A 190 11.68 -2.36 30.09
CA ALA A 190 11.79 -1.00 30.58
C ALA A 190 13.10 -0.86 31.37
N GLN A 191 13.52 0.37 31.65
CA GLN A 191 14.73 0.67 32.44
C GLN A 191 14.34 1.35 33.74
N ASN A 192 15.01 0.99 34.82
CA ASN A 192 14.94 1.71 36.09
C ASN A 192 15.85 2.96 36.06
N GLN A 193 15.90 3.73 37.15
CA GLN A 193 16.73 4.93 37.26
C GLN A 193 18.24 4.63 37.20
N GLU A 194 18.64 3.39 37.48
CA GLU A 194 20.02 2.92 37.44
C GLU A 194 20.40 2.35 36.06
N GLY A 195 19.46 2.35 35.10
CA GLY A 195 19.68 1.85 33.75
C GLY A 195 19.53 0.34 33.59
N GLU A 196 19.11 -0.38 34.63
CA GLU A 196 18.90 -1.82 34.58
C GLU A 196 17.58 -2.16 33.88
N LEU A 197 17.62 -3.20 33.06
CA LEU A 197 16.45 -3.70 32.33
C LEU A 197 15.57 -4.56 33.24
N PHE A 198 14.25 -4.43 33.05
CA PHE A 198 13.24 -5.30 33.66
C PHE A 198 12.07 -5.50 32.68
N ASP A 199 11.29 -6.56 32.90
CA ASP A 199 10.15 -6.91 32.05
C ASP A 199 9.11 -5.78 32.06
N ARG A 200 8.79 -5.26 30.86
CA ARG A 200 7.80 -4.19 30.68
C ARG A 200 6.39 -4.63 31.01
N PHE A 201 6.04 -5.85 30.62
CA PHE A 201 4.70 -6.42 30.84
C PHE A 201 4.73 -7.34 32.05
N ARG A 202 3.88 -7.05 33.04
CA ARG A 202 3.78 -7.82 34.29
C ARG A 202 2.32 -7.85 34.73
N ASP A 203 1.87 -9.00 35.18
CA ASP A 203 0.49 -9.28 35.58
C ASP A 203 -0.54 -8.84 34.53
N ARG A 204 -0.27 -9.22 33.26
CA ARG A 204 -1.13 -8.83 32.14
C ARG A 204 -1.44 -10.00 31.24
N VAL A 205 -2.69 -10.04 30.75
CA VAL A 205 -3.05 -10.81 29.57
C VAL A 205 -2.39 -10.16 28.35
N MET A 206 -1.63 -10.94 27.62
CA MET A 206 -0.83 -10.49 26.48
C MET A 206 -1.54 -10.81 25.16
N ILE A 207 -1.83 -9.78 24.39
CA ILE A 207 -2.46 -9.86 23.07
C ILE A 207 -1.39 -9.49 22.06
N PRO A 208 -0.93 -10.44 21.22
CA PRO A 208 0.02 -10.15 20.15
C PRO A 208 -0.57 -9.22 19.09
N ILE A 209 0.27 -8.33 18.56
CA ILE A 209 -0.03 -7.46 17.43
C ILE A 209 0.87 -7.93 16.28
N THR A 210 0.26 -8.22 15.14
CA THR A 210 0.96 -8.73 13.97
C THR A 210 1.06 -7.69 12.85
N ASP A 211 2.08 -7.84 12.01
CA ASP A 211 2.15 -7.16 10.71
C ASP A 211 1.21 -7.83 9.68
N GLU A 212 1.19 -7.31 8.45
CA GLU A 212 0.39 -7.86 7.35
C GLU A 212 0.78 -9.29 6.97
N SER A 213 2.01 -9.73 7.27
CA SER A 213 2.52 -11.06 6.97
C SER A 213 2.24 -12.07 8.11
N GLY A 214 1.79 -11.60 9.28
CA GLY A 214 1.50 -12.42 10.45
C GLY A 214 2.67 -12.53 11.43
N ASN A 215 3.76 -11.79 11.22
CA ASN A 215 4.84 -11.73 12.18
C ASN A 215 4.41 -10.92 13.40
N ILE A 216 4.71 -11.39 14.60
CA ILE A 216 4.42 -10.66 15.84
C ILE A 216 5.44 -9.53 15.97
N ILE A 217 4.95 -8.29 16.00
CA ILE A 217 5.77 -7.07 16.02
C ILE A 217 5.59 -6.25 17.30
N ALA A 218 4.53 -6.51 18.08
CA ALA A 218 4.22 -5.80 19.30
C ALA A 218 3.28 -6.62 20.20
N PHE A 219 3.05 -6.14 21.41
CA PHE A 219 2.03 -6.64 22.31
C PHE A 219 1.17 -5.52 22.88
N SER A 220 -0.09 -5.86 23.18
CA SER A 220 -0.95 -5.11 24.09
C SER A 220 -1.18 -5.93 25.35
N GLY A 221 -0.79 -5.41 26.50
CA GLY A 221 -0.95 -6.07 27.80
C GLY A 221 -2.16 -5.52 28.57
N ARG A 222 -3.21 -6.32 28.77
CA ARG A 222 -4.39 -5.95 29.56
C ARG A 222 -4.23 -6.41 31.00
N ILE A 223 -4.38 -5.49 31.99
CA ILE A 223 -4.31 -5.81 33.39
C ILE A 223 -5.49 -6.67 33.83
N LEU A 224 -5.24 -7.63 34.74
CA LEU A 224 -6.28 -8.49 35.30
C LEU A 224 -7.08 -7.79 36.40
N ASP A 225 -6.38 -7.02 37.25
CA ASP A 225 -6.97 -6.33 38.37
C ASP A 225 -7.63 -5.00 37.96
N LYS A 226 -8.90 -4.83 38.28
CA LYS A 226 -9.67 -3.60 38.01
C LYS A 226 -9.33 -2.44 38.96
N GLU A 227 -8.78 -2.73 40.13
CA GLU A 227 -8.49 -1.75 41.20
C GLU A 227 -7.04 -1.22 41.10
N ALA A 228 -6.24 -1.74 40.19
CA ALA A 228 -4.88 -1.29 40.01
C ALA A 228 -4.82 0.18 39.51
N SER A 229 -3.94 0.97 40.12
CA SER A 229 -3.69 2.38 39.78
C SER A 229 -3.01 2.58 38.41
N THR A 230 -2.83 1.51 37.64
CA THR A 230 -2.13 1.50 36.34
C THR A 230 -3.10 1.41 35.18
N ALA A 231 -2.66 1.85 33.99
CA ALA A 231 -3.48 1.83 32.78
C ALA A 231 -4.04 0.44 32.47
N LYS A 232 -5.33 0.37 32.12
CA LYS A 232 -6.07 -0.85 31.73
C LYS A 232 -5.38 -1.61 30.62
N TYR A 233 -4.87 -0.92 29.61
CA TYR A 233 -4.07 -1.45 28.52
C TYR A 233 -2.69 -0.78 28.49
N LEU A 234 -1.66 -1.58 28.29
CA LEU A 234 -0.29 -1.13 28.06
C LEU A 234 0.17 -1.69 26.70
N ASN A 235 0.43 -0.82 25.76
CA ASN A 235 0.93 -1.21 24.45
C ASN A 235 2.46 -1.15 24.41
N SER A 236 3.07 -1.94 23.50
CA SER A 236 4.48 -1.78 23.14
C SER A 236 4.76 -0.34 22.69
N PRO A 237 5.94 0.21 22.98
CA PRO A 237 6.40 1.46 22.41
C PRO A 237 6.67 1.29 20.91
N GLU A 238 6.88 2.39 20.19
CA GLU A 238 7.41 2.38 18.84
C GLU A 238 8.79 1.70 18.82
N THR A 239 9.03 0.86 17.81
CA THR A 239 10.30 0.15 17.61
C THR A 239 10.64 0.13 16.12
N GLU A 240 11.80 -0.42 15.77
CA GLU A 240 12.19 -0.61 14.36
C GLU A 240 11.18 -1.46 13.57
N ILE A 241 10.53 -2.43 14.23
CA ILE A 241 9.55 -3.34 13.60
C ILE A 241 8.09 -2.96 13.87
N PHE A 242 7.80 -1.98 14.72
CA PHE A 242 6.45 -1.61 15.12
C PHE A 242 6.19 -0.11 15.05
N ASN A 243 5.20 0.28 14.26
CA ASN A 243 4.69 1.65 14.15
C ASN A 243 3.17 1.65 14.30
N LYS A 244 2.65 2.27 15.37
CA LYS A 244 1.20 2.33 15.67
C LYS A 244 0.40 3.02 14.57
N GLY A 245 0.95 4.09 14.01
CA GLY A 245 0.30 4.85 12.94
C GLY A 245 0.18 4.08 11.63
N LYS A 246 0.85 2.93 11.50
CA LYS A 246 0.85 2.11 10.28
C LYS A 246 0.14 0.77 10.48
N THR A 247 0.06 0.30 11.72
CA THR A 247 -0.42 -1.04 12.06
C THR A 247 -1.90 -1.00 12.42
N LEU A 248 -2.67 -1.96 11.92
CA LEU A 248 -4.05 -2.25 12.31
C LEU A 248 -4.10 -3.63 12.97
N PHE A 249 -4.74 -3.70 14.15
CA PHE A 249 -4.93 -4.97 14.83
C PHE A 249 -5.79 -5.92 14.00
N ASN A 250 -5.42 -7.19 13.96
CA ASN A 250 -6.12 -8.28 13.27
C ASN A 250 -6.09 -8.21 11.73
N LEU A 251 -5.37 -7.27 11.12
CA LEU A 251 -5.39 -7.12 9.66
C LEU A 251 -4.92 -8.39 8.94
N ASN A 252 -3.90 -9.07 9.46
CA ASN A 252 -3.41 -10.31 8.88
C ASN A 252 -4.50 -11.38 8.74
N ASN A 253 -5.31 -11.59 9.78
CA ASN A 253 -6.40 -12.58 9.75
C ASN A 253 -7.58 -12.09 8.92
N ALA A 254 -7.86 -10.78 8.94
CA ALA A 254 -9.03 -10.18 8.31
C ALA A 254 -8.87 -9.97 6.79
N LYS A 255 -7.64 -9.83 6.26
CA LYS A 255 -7.37 -9.38 4.89
C LYS A 255 -8.05 -10.21 3.79
N LYS A 256 -8.17 -11.52 3.99
CA LYS A 256 -8.87 -12.40 3.04
C LYS A 256 -10.37 -12.08 2.99
N GLU A 257 -11.00 -12.04 4.16
CA GLU A 257 -12.44 -11.74 4.29
C GLU A 257 -12.78 -10.31 3.84
N ILE A 258 -11.88 -9.34 4.10
CA ILE A 258 -12.04 -7.96 3.63
C ILE A 258 -12.14 -7.94 2.09
N ARG A 259 -11.27 -8.67 1.40
CA ARG A 259 -11.31 -8.77 -0.07
C ARG A 259 -12.55 -9.49 -0.58
N GLU A 260 -12.93 -10.61 0.04
CA GLU A 260 -14.07 -11.41 -0.37
C GLU A 260 -15.40 -10.67 -0.14
N LYS A 261 -15.56 -9.96 0.99
CA LYS A 261 -16.74 -9.16 1.32
C LYS A 261 -16.73 -7.76 0.70
N GLY A 262 -15.57 -7.29 0.24
CA GLY A 262 -15.41 -5.96 -0.34
C GLY A 262 -15.52 -4.82 0.67
N ASN A 263 -15.49 -5.10 1.98
CA ASN A 263 -15.54 -4.08 3.04
C ASN A 263 -14.75 -4.50 4.28
N VAL A 264 -14.32 -3.49 5.06
CA VAL A 264 -13.69 -3.67 6.37
C VAL A 264 -14.57 -3.05 7.46
N ILE A 265 -14.62 -3.68 8.64
CA ILE A 265 -15.28 -3.12 9.81
C ILE A 265 -14.21 -2.62 10.77
N LEU A 266 -14.27 -1.33 11.10
CA LEU A 266 -13.34 -0.66 11.98
C LEU A 266 -13.92 -0.56 13.38
N PHE A 267 -13.27 -1.18 14.38
CA PHE A 267 -13.60 -1.13 15.79
C PHE A 267 -12.63 -0.21 16.55
N GLU A 268 -13.01 0.20 17.78
CA GLU A 268 -12.14 0.95 18.67
C GLU A 268 -11.07 0.07 19.32
N GLY A 269 -11.47 -1.12 19.78
CA GLY A 269 -10.69 -1.95 20.67
C GLY A 269 -10.40 -3.36 20.19
N PHE A 270 -9.37 -3.96 20.78
CA PHE A 270 -8.96 -5.34 20.50
C PHE A 270 -10.06 -6.35 20.87
N MET A 271 -10.78 -6.10 22.00
CA MET A 271 -11.81 -7.03 22.47
C MET A 271 -13.00 -7.07 21.54
N ASP A 272 -13.39 -5.93 20.98
CA ASP A 272 -14.50 -5.82 20.06
C ASP A 272 -14.23 -6.62 18.77
N VAL A 273 -13.00 -6.52 18.25
CA VAL A 273 -12.55 -7.34 17.12
C VAL A 273 -12.59 -8.84 17.45
N ILE A 274 -12.07 -9.24 18.61
CA ILE A 274 -12.04 -10.65 19.00
C ILE A 274 -13.45 -11.19 19.19
N SER A 275 -14.35 -10.41 19.83
CA SER A 275 -15.75 -10.79 20.02
C SER A 275 -16.54 -10.82 18.71
N ALA A 276 -16.30 -9.86 17.80
CA ALA A 276 -16.87 -9.86 16.47
C ALA A 276 -16.39 -11.07 15.65
N TYR A 277 -15.11 -11.40 15.73
CA TYR A 277 -14.53 -12.60 15.08
C TYR A 277 -15.23 -13.88 15.57
N LYS A 278 -15.39 -14.02 16.89
CA LYS A 278 -16.16 -15.12 17.50
C LYS A 278 -17.60 -15.17 16.99
N ALA A 279 -18.21 -14.01 16.81
CA ALA A 279 -19.57 -13.91 16.28
C ALA A 279 -19.67 -14.18 14.76
N GLY A 280 -18.56 -14.54 14.08
CA GLY A 280 -18.54 -14.81 12.64
C GLY A 280 -18.35 -13.57 11.75
N VAL A 281 -18.05 -12.43 12.35
CA VAL A 281 -17.70 -11.18 11.66
C VAL A 281 -16.17 -11.05 11.62
N THR A 282 -15.56 -11.64 10.60
CA THR A 282 -14.12 -11.91 10.53
C THR A 282 -13.32 -10.86 9.73
N ASN A 283 -14.00 -9.88 9.11
CA ASN A 283 -13.41 -8.74 8.39
C ASN A 283 -13.21 -7.50 9.29
N GLY A 284 -13.14 -7.70 10.61
CA GLY A 284 -12.95 -6.63 11.60
C GLY A 284 -11.48 -6.33 11.89
N VAL A 285 -11.15 -5.04 12.01
CA VAL A 285 -9.83 -4.52 12.44
C VAL A 285 -10.01 -3.43 13.48
N ALA A 286 -8.95 -3.11 14.25
CA ALA A 286 -8.99 -1.97 15.15
C ALA A 286 -7.76 -1.07 14.99
N SER A 287 -7.97 0.25 15.17
CA SER A 287 -6.91 1.20 15.44
C SER A 287 -6.46 1.06 16.90
N MET A 288 -5.20 1.35 17.21
CA MET A 288 -4.65 1.08 18.55
C MET A 288 -4.76 2.30 19.49
N GLY A 289 -5.98 2.84 19.65
CA GLY A 289 -6.26 3.98 20.54
C GLY A 289 -5.88 5.33 19.93
N THR A 290 -5.85 5.43 18.61
CA THR A 290 -5.66 6.66 17.83
C THR A 290 -6.72 6.76 16.75
N SER A 291 -7.02 7.99 16.26
CA SER A 291 -7.77 8.16 15.02
C SER A 291 -7.07 7.44 13.87
N LEU A 292 -7.83 7.01 12.87
CA LEU A 292 -7.28 6.37 11.68
C LEU A 292 -6.30 7.33 10.98
N THR A 293 -5.10 6.85 10.70
CA THR A 293 -4.06 7.63 10.04
C THR A 293 -4.11 7.45 8.53
N ASP A 294 -3.51 8.39 7.78
CA ASP A 294 -3.38 8.28 6.31
C ASP A 294 -2.63 6.99 5.90
N GLN A 295 -1.65 6.56 6.69
CA GLN A 295 -0.91 5.32 6.44
C GLN A 295 -1.78 4.07 6.64
N GLN A 296 -2.64 4.05 7.66
CA GLN A 296 -3.61 2.97 7.87
C GLN A 296 -4.68 2.96 6.78
N LEU A 297 -5.17 4.13 6.37
CA LEU A 297 -6.07 4.27 5.22
C LEU A 297 -5.42 3.75 3.93
N TYR A 298 -4.15 4.09 3.70
CA TYR A 298 -3.41 3.57 2.56
C TYR A 298 -3.32 2.04 2.56
N VAL A 299 -3.04 1.42 3.70
CA VAL A 299 -3.03 -0.04 3.83
C VAL A 299 -4.40 -0.64 3.50
N LEU A 300 -5.49 -0.06 4.02
CA LEU A 300 -6.85 -0.53 3.75
C LEU A 300 -7.25 -0.34 2.28
N SER A 301 -6.82 0.73 1.61
CA SER A 301 -7.17 1.01 0.21
C SER A 301 -6.67 -0.05 -0.77
N ARG A 302 -5.65 -0.81 -0.41
CA ARG A 302 -5.16 -1.97 -1.18
C ARG A 302 -6.08 -3.20 -1.08
N LEU A 303 -6.96 -3.23 -0.10
CA LEU A 303 -7.83 -4.37 0.20
C LEU A 303 -9.29 -4.11 -0.18
N THR A 304 -9.78 -2.90 0.07
CA THR A 304 -11.18 -2.52 -0.13
C THR A 304 -11.30 -1.00 -0.33
N ASN A 305 -12.42 -0.58 -0.90
CA ASN A 305 -12.83 0.82 -0.97
C ASN A 305 -14.01 1.14 -0.03
N GLN A 306 -14.41 0.23 0.86
CA GLN A 306 -15.50 0.45 1.79
C GLN A 306 -15.06 0.21 3.24
N ILE A 307 -15.22 1.24 4.08
CA ILE A 307 -14.95 1.20 5.52
C ILE A 307 -16.26 1.40 6.28
N ASN A 308 -16.61 0.43 7.13
CA ASN A 308 -17.76 0.52 8.03
C ASN A 308 -17.25 0.73 9.46
N ILE A 309 -17.61 1.87 10.07
CA ILE A 309 -17.22 2.21 11.44
C ILE A 309 -18.20 1.55 12.41
N CYS A 310 -17.70 0.77 13.37
CA CYS A 310 -18.46 0.11 14.41
C CYS A 310 -17.80 0.41 15.77
N TYR A 311 -18.01 1.63 16.26
CA TYR A 311 -17.51 2.08 17.56
C TYR A 311 -18.55 1.86 18.66
N ASP A 312 -18.17 2.17 19.90
CA ASP A 312 -19.04 1.98 21.06
C ASP A 312 -20.34 2.80 20.93
N GLY A 313 -21.45 2.24 21.41
CA GLY A 313 -22.77 2.89 21.34
C GLY A 313 -23.02 3.90 22.44
N ASP A 314 -22.09 4.09 23.39
CA ASP A 314 -22.15 5.10 24.44
C ASP A 314 -21.88 6.53 23.91
N ASP A 315 -22.04 7.55 24.74
CA ASP A 315 -21.91 8.93 24.31
C ASP A 315 -20.49 9.26 23.82
N PRO A 316 -19.40 8.82 24.47
CA PRO A 316 -18.03 8.96 23.95
C PRO A 316 -17.79 8.27 22.62
N GLY A 317 -18.27 7.04 22.40
CA GLY A 317 -18.10 6.28 21.17
C GLY A 317 -18.89 6.86 19.99
N VAL A 318 -20.11 7.35 20.26
CA VAL A 318 -20.90 8.08 19.26
C VAL A 318 -20.21 9.37 18.84
N GLU A 319 -19.62 10.13 19.78
CA GLU A 319 -18.80 11.31 19.51
C GLU A 319 -17.53 10.96 18.72
N ALA A 320 -16.89 9.84 19.05
CA ALA A 320 -15.72 9.34 18.32
C ALA A 320 -16.08 8.96 16.88
N THR A 321 -17.25 8.33 16.67
CA THR A 321 -17.78 8.01 15.33
C THR A 321 -18.01 9.29 14.49
N TYR A 322 -18.64 10.31 15.08
CA TYR A 322 -18.87 11.60 14.41
C TYR A 322 -17.53 12.26 14.02
N ARG A 323 -16.56 12.32 14.94
CA ARG A 323 -15.23 12.84 14.66
C ARG A 323 -14.51 12.05 13.57
N ALA A 324 -14.57 10.73 13.60
CA ALA A 324 -14.00 9.88 12.57
C ALA A 324 -14.59 10.20 11.20
N LEU A 325 -15.93 10.28 11.06
CA LEU A 325 -16.59 10.62 9.80
C LEU A 325 -16.23 12.02 9.28
N THR A 326 -16.04 13.00 10.17
CA THR A 326 -15.67 14.37 9.76
C THR A 326 -14.20 14.50 9.36
N GLN A 327 -13.33 13.64 9.87
CA GLN A 327 -11.90 13.59 9.54
C GLN A 327 -11.61 12.73 8.32
N LEU A 328 -12.41 11.69 8.09
CA LEU A 328 -12.25 10.75 6.97
C LEU A 328 -12.80 11.38 5.67
N THR A 329 -12.00 12.22 5.04
CA THR A 329 -12.34 12.92 3.77
C THR A 329 -11.72 12.24 2.54
N ASP A 330 -11.16 11.05 2.69
CA ASP A 330 -10.49 10.35 1.61
C ASP A 330 -11.50 9.80 0.59
N GLU A 331 -11.52 10.41 -0.58
CA GLU A 331 -12.43 10.07 -1.68
C GLU A 331 -12.23 8.64 -2.25
N ARG A 332 -11.14 7.96 -1.87
CA ARG A 332 -10.93 6.55 -2.25
C ARG A 332 -11.93 5.61 -1.60
N PHE A 333 -12.54 6.04 -0.48
CA PHE A 333 -13.42 5.20 0.31
C PHE A 333 -14.86 5.66 0.29
N THR A 334 -15.74 4.65 0.34
CA THR A 334 -17.11 4.81 0.78
C THR A 334 -17.18 4.45 2.26
N TYR A 335 -17.80 5.30 3.06
CA TYR A 335 -17.92 5.08 4.50
C TYR A 335 -19.34 4.64 4.86
N GLY A 336 -19.43 3.77 5.87
CA GLY A 336 -20.67 3.37 6.47
C GLY A 336 -20.56 3.37 8.00
N VAL A 337 -21.69 3.30 8.70
CA VAL A 337 -21.74 3.25 10.15
C VAL A 337 -22.61 2.08 10.61
N ILE A 338 -22.09 1.31 11.54
CA ILE A 338 -22.81 0.26 12.25
C ILE A 338 -23.03 0.77 13.69
N SER A 339 -24.24 1.20 14.00
CA SER A 339 -24.57 1.78 15.32
C SER A 339 -24.95 0.69 16.30
N ILE A 340 -24.21 0.57 17.39
CA ILE A 340 -24.53 -0.34 18.48
C ILE A 340 -25.61 0.30 19.36
N PRO A 341 -26.75 -0.38 19.62
CA PRO A 341 -27.83 0.14 20.43
C PRO A 341 -27.52 0.05 21.93
N ASP A 342 -28.39 0.69 22.75
CA ASP A 342 -28.45 0.57 24.19
C ASP A 342 -27.18 1.03 24.94
N LYS A 343 -26.38 1.91 24.34
CA LYS A 343 -25.11 2.41 24.90
C LYS A 343 -24.11 1.31 25.27
N LYS A 344 -24.20 0.14 24.61
CA LYS A 344 -23.27 -0.97 24.77
C LYS A 344 -22.05 -0.80 23.87
N ASP A 345 -20.93 -1.44 24.25
CA ASP A 345 -19.86 -1.70 23.31
C ASP A 345 -20.17 -2.97 22.47
N PRO A 346 -19.46 -3.21 21.34
CA PRO A 346 -19.69 -4.40 20.51
C PRO A 346 -19.55 -5.72 21.27
N ASP A 347 -18.56 -5.85 22.19
CA ASP A 347 -18.34 -7.02 23.04
C ASP A 347 -19.55 -7.27 23.98
N GLU A 348 -20.07 -6.22 24.62
CA GLU A 348 -21.25 -6.28 25.49
C GLU A 348 -22.51 -6.64 24.72
N PHE A 349 -22.70 -6.06 23.52
CA PHE A 349 -23.84 -6.36 22.67
C PHE A 349 -23.85 -7.83 22.25
N ILE A 350 -22.71 -8.35 21.77
CA ILE A 350 -22.57 -9.76 21.38
C ILE A 350 -22.88 -10.70 22.56
N LYS A 351 -22.40 -10.38 23.75
CA LYS A 351 -22.65 -11.19 24.97
C LYS A 351 -24.09 -11.21 25.38
N SER A 352 -24.81 -10.09 25.27
CA SER A 352 -26.20 -9.98 25.73
C SER A 352 -27.21 -10.42 24.66
N GLU A 353 -26.95 -10.14 23.39
CA GLU A 353 -27.92 -10.34 22.30
C GLU A 353 -27.59 -11.55 21.41
N GLY A 354 -26.34 -12.02 21.43
CA GLY A 354 -25.88 -13.17 20.68
C GLY A 354 -25.31 -12.84 19.31
N SER A 355 -24.58 -13.82 18.74
CA SER A 355 -23.84 -13.69 17.49
C SER A 355 -24.72 -13.39 16.27
N GLU A 356 -25.90 -14.02 16.17
CA GLU A 356 -26.81 -13.83 15.03
C GLU A 356 -27.34 -12.40 14.93
N LYS A 357 -27.73 -11.80 16.09
CA LYS A 357 -28.19 -10.40 16.11
C LYS A 357 -27.08 -9.44 15.74
N PHE A 358 -25.85 -9.73 16.17
CA PHE A 358 -24.70 -8.90 15.81
C PHE A 358 -24.36 -9.02 14.33
N GLN A 359 -24.41 -10.21 13.73
CA GLN A 359 -24.22 -10.38 12.27
C GLN A 359 -25.27 -9.58 11.48
N ASN A 360 -26.53 -9.64 11.90
CA ASN A 360 -27.61 -8.87 11.27
C ASN A 360 -27.35 -7.36 11.40
N LEU A 361 -26.89 -6.90 12.56
CA LEU A 361 -26.51 -5.50 12.80
C LEU A 361 -25.32 -5.09 11.92
N ALA A 362 -24.30 -5.93 11.82
CA ALA A 362 -23.10 -5.69 10.99
C ALA A 362 -23.43 -5.58 9.48
N ASN A 363 -24.52 -6.21 9.05
CA ASN A 363 -25.05 -6.10 7.69
C ASN A 363 -25.99 -4.90 7.50
N SER A 364 -26.44 -4.25 8.58
CA SER A 364 -27.38 -3.10 8.55
C SER A 364 -26.61 -1.78 8.62
N VAL A 365 -25.82 -1.52 7.59
CA VAL A 365 -24.94 -0.33 7.52
C VAL A 365 -25.74 0.93 7.22
N GLN A 366 -25.59 1.96 8.03
CA GLN A 366 -26.14 3.29 7.82
C GLN A 366 -25.18 4.13 6.96
N THR A 367 -25.74 5.04 6.17
CA THR A 367 -24.92 6.07 5.50
C THR A 367 -24.36 7.08 6.51
N PRO A 368 -23.20 7.69 6.25
CA PRO A 368 -22.64 8.74 7.11
C PRO A 368 -23.62 9.85 7.44
N ILE A 369 -24.33 10.35 6.42
CA ILE A 369 -25.31 11.43 6.60
C ILE A 369 -26.49 11.01 7.49
N SER A 370 -26.97 9.75 7.35
CA SER A 370 -28.03 9.25 8.22
C SER A 370 -27.59 9.22 9.69
N PHE A 371 -26.35 8.77 9.96
CA PHE A 371 -25.77 8.79 11.30
C PHE A 371 -25.61 10.23 11.82
N ILE A 372 -25.06 11.16 11.02
CA ILE A 372 -24.82 12.54 11.42
C ILE A 372 -26.12 13.27 11.75
N LEU A 373 -27.19 13.06 10.97
CA LEU A 373 -28.50 13.64 11.31
C LEU A 373 -29.06 13.10 12.61
N ASN A 374 -28.89 11.80 12.89
CA ASN A 374 -29.27 11.21 14.18
C ASN A 374 -28.44 11.77 15.34
N TYR A 375 -27.12 11.97 15.13
CA TYR A 375 -26.23 12.57 16.10
C TYR A 375 -26.65 14.00 16.44
N PHE A 376 -26.97 14.84 15.45
CA PHE A 376 -27.48 16.19 15.69
C PHE A 376 -28.83 16.17 16.42
N LYS A 377 -29.78 15.32 15.98
CA LYS A 377 -31.07 15.17 16.65
C LYS A 377 -30.94 14.80 18.14
N ARG A 378 -29.91 14.03 18.51
CA ARG A 378 -29.62 13.62 19.87
C ARG A 378 -29.04 14.76 20.73
N ASN A 379 -28.30 15.69 20.10
CA ASN A 379 -27.58 16.76 20.78
C ASN A 379 -28.38 18.07 20.89
N TYR A 380 -29.43 18.25 20.08
CA TYR A 380 -30.29 19.43 20.09
C TYR A 380 -31.68 19.12 20.66
N ASN A 381 -32.19 20.03 21.48
CA ASN A 381 -33.56 19.93 21.99
C ASN A 381 -34.55 20.50 20.99
N LEU A 382 -35.15 19.65 20.16
CA LEU A 382 -36.09 20.08 19.09
C LEU A 382 -37.41 20.68 19.60
N ASN A 383 -37.62 20.86 20.93
CA ASN A 383 -38.70 21.63 21.49
C ASN A 383 -38.30 23.10 21.74
N ASN A 384 -37.05 23.48 21.51
CA ASN A 384 -36.54 24.83 21.65
C ASN A 384 -36.24 25.44 20.27
N GLU A 385 -36.76 26.63 19.96
CA GLU A 385 -36.60 27.29 18.65
C GLU A 385 -35.14 27.52 18.27
N HIS A 386 -34.29 27.88 19.20
CA HIS A 386 -32.86 28.09 18.93
C HIS A 386 -32.18 26.78 18.53
N ASP A 387 -32.41 25.73 19.27
CA ASP A 387 -31.86 24.41 18.99
C ASP A 387 -32.41 23.82 17.69
N GLN A 388 -33.67 24.08 17.38
CA GLN A 388 -34.28 23.74 16.08
C GLN A 388 -33.51 24.39 14.91
N LEU A 389 -33.26 25.68 15.00
CA LEU A 389 -32.53 26.42 13.96
C LEU A 389 -31.08 25.94 13.84
N GLU A 390 -30.40 25.65 14.95
CA GLU A 390 -29.05 25.07 14.92
C GLU A 390 -29.03 23.69 14.32
N PHE A 391 -29.96 22.79 14.72
CA PHE A 391 -30.14 21.49 14.10
C PHE A 391 -30.32 21.60 12.57
N LEU A 392 -31.22 22.51 12.13
CA LEU A 392 -31.45 22.75 10.71
C LEU A 392 -30.17 23.19 9.99
N ASN A 393 -29.52 24.24 10.53
CA ASN A 393 -28.29 24.79 9.95
C ASN A 393 -27.17 23.74 9.82
N GLN A 394 -26.93 22.95 10.86
CA GLN A 394 -25.90 21.91 10.84
C GLN A 394 -26.28 20.78 9.85
N SER A 395 -27.56 20.39 9.85
CA SER A 395 -28.05 19.36 8.92
C SER A 395 -27.90 19.79 7.45
N LEU A 396 -28.24 21.04 7.13
CA LEU A 396 -28.09 21.57 5.77
C LEU A 396 -26.64 21.69 5.32
N LYS A 397 -25.70 22.01 6.23
CA LYS A 397 -24.25 22.03 5.94
C LYS A 397 -23.73 20.63 5.56
N GLU A 398 -24.31 19.57 6.07
CA GLU A 398 -23.93 18.22 5.68
C GLU A 398 -24.65 17.77 4.40
N ILE A 399 -25.94 18.06 4.27
CA ILE A 399 -26.73 17.72 3.06
C ILE A 399 -26.18 18.41 1.80
N VAL A 400 -25.69 19.66 1.93
CA VAL A 400 -25.14 20.41 0.78
C VAL A 400 -23.90 19.76 0.16
N LYS A 401 -23.18 18.92 0.91
CA LYS A 401 -22.00 18.17 0.44
C LYS A 401 -22.38 16.98 -0.46
N LEU A 402 -23.63 16.54 -0.41
CA LEU A 402 -24.11 15.42 -1.21
C LEU A 402 -24.19 15.79 -2.69
N GLN A 403 -23.72 14.87 -3.54
CA GLN A 403 -23.72 15.08 -5.00
C GLN A 403 -24.97 14.50 -5.68
N SER A 404 -25.58 13.48 -5.07
CA SER A 404 -26.77 12.80 -5.62
C SER A 404 -28.04 13.61 -5.34
N PRO A 405 -28.75 14.09 -6.37
CA PRO A 405 -30.03 14.81 -6.17
C PRO A 405 -31.09 13.97 -5.44
N VAL A 406 -31.08 12.64 -5.63
CA VAL A 406 -32.01 11.72 -4.97
C VAL A 406 -31.72 11.64 -3.47
N GLU A 407 -30.44 11.54 -3.09
CA GLU A 407 -30.04 11.54 -1.68
C GLU A 407 -30.37 12.89 -1.01
N VAL A 408 -30.11 14.00 -1.70
CA VAL A 408 -30.48 15.32 -1.22
C VAL A 408 -31.98 15.41 -0.95
N ASP A 409 -32.85 15.01 -1.90
CA ASP A 409 -34.31 15.06 -1.71
C ASP A 409 -34.77 14.16 -0.55
N MET A 410 -34.18 12.98 -0.41
CA MET A 410 -34.49 12.05 0.68
C MET A 410 -34.16 12.66 2.06
N TYR A 411 -32.95 13.22 2.22
CA TYR A 411 -32.55 13.79 3.51
C TYR A 411 -33.19 15.15 3.79
N VAL A 412 -33.44 15.98 2.78
CA VAL A 412 -34.27 17.18 2.89
C VAL A 412 -35.66 16.81 3.38
N GLY A 413 -36.29 15.76 2.81
CA GLY A 413 -37.57 15.25 3.25
C GLY A 413 -37.55 14.87 4.73
N ARG A 414 -36.54 14.11 5.14
CA ARG A 414 -36.39 13.67 6.53
C ARG A 414 -36.26 14.86 7.51
N VAL A 415 -35.43 15.85 7.17
CA VAL A 415 -35.28 17.07 7.98
C VAL A 415 -36.56 17.90 8.00
N ALA A 416 -37.27 17.99 6.86
CA ALA A 416 -38.58 18.67 6.76
C ALA A 416 -39.61 18.06 7.70
N ASP A 417 -39.73 16.74 7.70
CA ASP A 417 -40.64 15.98 8.57
C ASP A 417 -40.29 16.17 10.06
N GLU A 418 -38.99 16.09 10.43
CA GLU A 418 -38.51 16.27 11.79
C GLU A 418 -38.78 17.69 12.33
N MET A 419 -38.70 18.70 11.48
CA MET A 419 -38.86 20.11 11.81
C MET A 419 -40.30 20.61 11.61
N ASN A 420 -41.16 19.80 11.00
CA ASN A 420 -42.51 20.20 10.59
C ASN A 420 -42.53 21.44 9.70
N VAL A 421 -41.60 21.55 8.76
CA VAL A 421 -41.48 22.65 7.79
C VAL A 421 -41.62 22.09 6.36
N SER A 422 -41.94 22.98 5.40
CA SER A 422 -42.09 22.55 4.02
C SER A 422 -40.73 22.23 3.38
N LYS A 423 -40.67 21.17 2.55
CA LYS A 423 -39.48 20.86 1.75
C LYS A 423 -39.01 22.03 0.88
N ASP A 424 -39.96 22.83 0.35
CA ASP A 424 -39.65 23.98 -0.49
C ASP A 424 -38.89 25.08 0.27
N ALA A 425 -39.20 25.30 1.56
CA ALA A 425 -38.48 26.26 2.40
C ALA A 425 -37.03 25.76 2.62
N ILE A 426 -36.83 24.50 2.91
CA ILE A 426 -35.51 23.90 3.12
C ILE A 426 -34.69 23.92 1.82
N ASN A 427 -35.30 23.60 0.67
CA ASN A 427 -34.61 23.65 -0.62
C ASN A 427 -34.13 25.06 -0.98
N LYS A 428 -34.91 26.11 -0.69
CA LYS A 428 -34.49 27.51 -0.89
C LYS A 428 -33.29 27.86 -0.02
N GLU A 429 -33.27 27.43 1.23
CA GLU A 429 -32.13 27.63 2.13
C GLU A 429 -30.89 26.87 1.66
N LEU A 430 -31.07 25.64 1.22
CA LEU A 430 -30.00 24.83 0.65
C LEU A 430 -29.39 25.46 -0.61
N ASP A 431 -30.22 26.02 -1.49
CA ASP A 431 -29.75 26.74 -2.68
C ASP A 431 -28.99 28.03 -2.30
N THR A 432 -29.39 28.71 -1.23
CA THR A 432 -28.68 29.87 -0.70
C THR A 432 -27.30 29.48 -0.18
N LEU A 433 -27.21 28.39 0.59
CA LEU A 433 -25.94 27.83 1.07
C LEU A 433 -25.03 27.38 -0.10
N ARG A 434 -25.58 26.75 -1.13
CA ARG A 434 -24.81 26.36 -2.34
C ARG A 434 -24.20 27.56 -3.04
N ARG A 435 -24.96 28.67 -3.17
CA ARG A 435 -24.45 29.91 -3.75
C ARG A 435 -23.35 30.54 -2.90
N GLN A 436 -23.48 30.54 -1.59
CA GLN A 436 -22.45 31.07 -0.67
C GLN A 436 -21.15 30.24 -0.76
N ILE A 437 -21.24 28.93 -0.83
CA ILE A 437 -20.08 28.03 -0.97
C ILE A 437 -19.41 28.20 -2.35
N SER A 438 -20.19 28.42 -3.42
CA SER A 438 -19.65 28.65 -4.78
C SER A 438 -18.97 29.99 -4.92
N ILE A 439 -19.37 31.01 -4.16
CA ILE A 439 -18.72 32.34 -4.16
C ILE A 439 -17.38 32.32 -3.41
N GLN A 440 -17.21 31.42 -2.44
CA GLN A 440 -15.96 31.27 -1.66
C GLN A 440 -14.89 30.42 -2.35
N LYS A 441 -15.20 29.70 -3.45
CA LYS A 441 -14.19 29.01 -4.25
C LYS A 441 -13.69 29.97 -5.34
N PRO A 442 -12.37 30.20 -5.48
CA PRO A 442 -11.85 30.94 -6.63
C PRO A 442 -12.28 30.23 -7.91
N ALA A 443 -12.74 31.01 -8.89
CA ALA A 443 -13.28 30.52 -10.15
C ALA A 443 -12.22 29.68 -10.89
N ASN A 444 -12.26 28.39 -10.72
CA ASN A 444 -11.63 27.45 -11.61
C ASN A 444 -12.75 26.78 -12.43
N ASN A 445 -12.68 27.02 -13.74
CA ASN A 445 -13.61 26.56 -14.76
C ASN A 445 -13.98 25.09 -14.62
N TYR A 446 -15.20 24.82 -14.12
CA TYR A 446 -15.87 23.53 -14.20
C TYR A 446 -17.10 23.63 -15.12
N LYS A 447 -16.86 23.64 -16.41
CA LYS A 447 -17.82 23.15 -17.41
C LYS A 447 -17.09 22.05 -18.18
N ASP A 448 -17.71 20.90 -18.32
CA ASP A 448 -17.29 19.69 -19.04
C ASP A 448 -16.53 18.62 -18.24
N VAL A 449 -17.14 18.00 -17.23
CA VAL A 449 -16.56 16.79 -16.59
C VAL A 449 -17.53 15.59 -16.56
N GLN A 450 -18.74 15.66 -17.09
CA GLN A 450 -19.67 14.51 -17.00
C GLN A 450 -19.70 13.55 -18.18
N GLN A 451 -18.93 13.78 -19.26
CA GLN A 451 -18.87 12.80 -20.39
C GLN A 451 -17.49 12.15 -20.61
N HIS A 452 -16.47 12.49 -19.81
CA HIS A 452 -15.10 11.99 -20.03
C HIS A 452 -14.51 11.16 -18.87
N ALA A 453 -15.31 10.71 -17.90
CA ALA A 453 -14.82 9.90 -16.78
C ALA A 453 -14.41 8.47 -17.18
N LEU A 454 -14.79 7.99 -18.37
CA LEU A 454 -14.39 6.67 -18.90
C LEU A 454 -13.22 6.74 -19.90
N GLU A 455 -12.85 7.93 -20.38
CA GLU A 455 -11.72 8.10 -21.33
C GLU A 455 -10.46 8.69 -20.68
N LYS A 456 -10.50 9.15 -19.41
CA LYS A 456 -9.36 9.79 -18.70
C LYS A 456 -8.51 8.88 -17.83
N VAL A 457 -8.65 7.57 -17.91
CA VAL A 457 -7.69 6.63 -17.28
C VAL A 457 -6.31 6.63 -18.00
N THR A 458 -6.21 7.32 -19.14
CA THR A 458 -4.96 7.35 -19.94
C THR A 458 -4.26 8.71 -20.01
N SER A 459 -4.66 9.73 -19.25
CA SER A 459 -3.97 11.02 -19.22
C SER A 459 -3.39 11.40 -17.85
N SER A 460 -2.75 10.46 -17.17
CA SER A 460 -1.71 10.78 -16.19
C SER A 460 -0.55 11.44 -16.92
N VAL A 461 -0.01 12.50 -16.35
CA VAL A 461 1.12 13.30 -16.84
C VAL A 461 2.11 12.42 -17.61
N ARG A 462 1.99 12.40 -18.95
CA ARG A 462 3.01 11.78 -19.80
C ARG A 462 4.24 12.67 -19.65
N PRO A 463 5.38 12.12 -19.20
CA PRO A 463 6.63 12.88 -19.26
C PRO A 463 6.78 13.40 -20.70
N LYS A 464 7.01 14.68 -20.86
CA LYS A 464 7.29 15.26 -22.18
C LYS A 464 8.72 14.89 -22.55
N TYR A 465 8.88 13.76 -23.22
CA TYR A 465 10.15 13.40 -23.83
C TYR A 465 10.46 14.38 -24.97
N ASP A 466 11.72 14.77 -25.09
CA ASP A 466 12.17 15.51 -26.26
C ASP A 466 12.13 14.61 -27.52
N ARG A 467 12.41 15.19 -28.67
CA ARG A 467 12.33 14.46 -29.93
C ARG A 467 13.35 13.32 -30.03
N LEU A 468 14.53 13.52 -29.47
CA LEU A 468 15.60 12.52 -29.46
C LEU A 468 15.22 11.34 -28.57
N GLU A 469 14.88 11.62 -27.32
CA GLU A 469 14.52 10.58 -26.34
C GLU A 469 13.32 9.77 -26.82
N LYS A 470 12.34 10.42 -27.43
CA LYS A 470 11.18 9.73 -28.03
C LYS A 470 11.62 8.78 -29.16
N SER A 471 12.56 9.19 -30.03
CA SER A 471 13.07 8.34 -31.08
C SER A 471 13.84 7.14 -30.53
N GLU A 472 14.67 7.34 -29.49
CA GLU A 472 15.40 6.26 -28.83
C GLU A 472 14.47 5.25 -28.17
N ARG A 473 13.44 5.72 -27.47
CA ARG A 473 12.43 4.87 -26.81
C ARG A 473 11.69 3.99 -27.82
N TYR A 474 11.25 4.57 -28.93
CA TYR A 474 10.51 3.84 -29.95
C TYR A 474 11.41 2.84 -30.69
N LEU A 475 12.61 3.26 -31.05
CA LEU A 475 13.56 2.39 -31.72
C LEU A 475 14.00 1.21 -30.84
N LEU A 476 14.24 1.45 -29.55
CA LEU A 476 14.58 0.38 -28.61
C LEU A 476 13.40 -0.58 -28.40
N TYR A 477 12.17 -0.08 -28.27
CA TYR A 477 10.97 -0.91 -28.21
C TYR A 477 10.87 -1.84 -29.43
N TRP A 478 11.06 -1.30 -30.64
CA TRP A 478 11.01 -2.08 -31.86
C TRP A 478 12.15 -3.11 -31.93
N ALA A 479 13.36 -2.75 -31.51
CA ALA A 479 14.50 -3.67 -31.47
C ALA A 479 14.30 -4.84 -30.49
N ILE A 480 13.57 -4.63 -29.38
CA ILE A 480 13.23 -5.68 -28.41
C ILE A 480 12.22 -6.65 -29.01
N ASN A 481 11.15 -6.12 -29.61
CA ASN A 481 10.00 -6.92 -30.04
C ASN A 481 10.14 -7.49 -31.47
N PHE A 482 11.06 -6.97 -32.31
CA PHE A 482 11.24 -7.39 -33.69
C PHE A 482 12.69 -7.76 -34.03
N PRO A 483 12.96 -9.06 -34.29
CA PRO A 483 14.31 -9.56 -34.58
C PRO A 483 15.01 -8.86 -35.75
N GLU A 484 14.26 -8.54 -36.81
CA GLU A 484 14.80 -7.90 -38.03
C GLU A 484 15.40 -6.53 -37.70
N ILE A 485 14.73 -5.72 -36.90
CA ILE A 485 15.21 -4.40 -36.49
C ILE A 485 16.46 -4.56 -35.63
N ARG A 486 16.44 -5.49 -34.67
CA ARG A 486 17.58 -5.79 -33.80
C ARG A 486 18.83 -6.20 -34.58
N ILE A 487 18.66 -7.07 -35.59
CA ILE A 487 19.75 -7.53 -36.46
C ILE A 487 20.29 -6.39 -37.31
N ASN A 488 19.42 -5.57 -37.92
CA ASN A 488 19.80 -4.42 -38.72
C ASN A 488 20.60 -3.39 -37.91
N LEU A 489 20.11 -3.02 -36.72
CA LEU A 489 20.83 -2.09 -35.84
C LEU A 489 22.21 -2.62 -35.43
N LYS A 490 22.32 -3.93 -35.15
CA LYS A 490 23.59 -4.58 -34.85
C LYS A 490 24.53 -4.54 -36.06
N GLY A 491 24.03 -4.87 -37.28
CA GLY A 491 24.80 -4.90 -38.52
C GLY A 491 25.35 -3.52 -38.87
N ASP A 492 24.59 -2.46 -38.63
CA ASP A 492 24.98 -1.06 -38.86
C ASP A 492 25.91 -0.49 -37.77
N GLY A 493 26.17 -1.24 -36.69
CA GLY A 493 26.92 -0.75 -35.54
C GLY A 493 26.25 0.45 -34.86
N PHE A 494 24.91 0.47 -34.87
CA PHE A 494 24.10 1.58 -34.34
C PHE A 494 24.35 1.81 -32.83
N LYS A 495 24.37 3.10 -32.44
CA LYS A 495 24.56 3.51 -31.06
C LYS A 495 23.49 4.51 -30.63
N PHE A 496 22.88 4.27 -29.48
CA PHE A 496 22.01 5.20 -28.83
C PHE A 496 22.83 6.34 -28.19
N VAL A 497 22.26 7.52 -28.08
CA VAL A 497 22.91 8.70 -27.48
C VAL A 497 22.89 8.64 -25.96
N HIS A 498 21.74 8.28 -25.36
CA HIS A 498 21.64 8.13 -23.92
C HIS A 498 22.16 6.76 -23.47
N GLN A 499 23.01 6.77 -22.44
CA GLN A 499 23.70 5.57 -21.95
C GLN A 499 22.76 4.46 -21.42
N ASN A 500 21.61 4.83 -20.84
CA ASN A 500 20.63 3.86 -20.36
C ASN A 500 20.01 3.05 -21.50
N TYR A 501 19.64 3.67 -22.63
CA TYR A 501 19.13 2.94 -23.80
C TYR A 501 20.22 2.09 -24.44
N GLN A 502 21.47 2.61 -24.51
CA GLN A 502 22.61 1.85 -25.03
C GLN A 502 22.89 0.60 -24.19
N ARG A 503 22.90 0.70 -22.84
CA ARG A 503 23.11 -0.46 -21.96
C ARG A 503 22.06 -1.55 -22.15
N ILE A 504 20.76 -1.15 -22.22
CA ILE A 504 19.68 -2.12 -22.48
C ILE A 504 19.87 -2.79 -23.82
N PHE A 505 20.24 -2.04 -24.87
CA PHE A 505 20.48 -2.59 -26.20
C PHE A 505 21.67 -3.55 -26.23
N ASP A 506 22.81 -3.21 -25.59
CA ASP A 506 23.97 -4.08 -25.49
C ASP A 506 23.63 -5.37 -24.72
N SER A 507 22.87 -5.25 -23.63
CA SER A 507 22.37 -6.41 -22.86
C SER A 507 21.43 -7.27 -23.68
N LEU A 508 20.55 -6.66 -24.48
CA LEU A 508 19.63 -7.36 -25.39
C LEU A 508 20.38 -8.17 -26.44
N LEU A 509 21.41 -7.59 -27.06
CA LEU A 509 22.24 -8.30 -28.04
C LEU A 509 22.96 -9.50 -27.41
N SER A 510 23.53 -9.29 -26.22
CA SER A 510 24.22 -10.37 -25.48
C SER A 510 23.26 -11.48 -25.05
N TYR A 511 22.06 -11.13 -24.58
CA TYR A 511 21.02 -12.07 -24.18
C TYR A 511 20.54 -12.91 -25.38
N ALA A 512 20.28 -12.26 -26.52
CA ALA A 512 19.84 -12.93 -27.74
C ALA A 512 20.88 -13.92 -28.30
N GLU A 513 22.17 -13.60 -28.16
CA GLU A 513 23.26 -14.50 -28.58
C GLU A 513 23.41 -15.74 -27.67
N GLN A 514 23.21 -15.55 -26.36
CA GLN A 514 23.39 -16.63 -25.38
C GLN A 514 22.25 -17.67 -25.34
N ASN A 515 21.05 -17.25 -25.73
CA ASN A 515 19.84 -18.07 -25.57
C ASN A 515 19.29 -18.64 -26.90
N ASP A 516 20.06 -18.57 -28.02
CA ASP A 516 19.56 -18.91 -29.36
C ASP A 516 18.21 -18.21 -29.70
N ALA A 517 17.92 -17.10 -28.99
CA ALA A 517 16.68 -16.35 -29.11
C ALA A 517 16.75 -15.42 -30.35
N ALA A 518 16.98 -16.02 -31.51
CA ALA A 518 17.02 -15.28 -32.78
C ALA A 518 15.62 -14.71 -33.13
N GLU A 519 14.55 -15.33 -32.63
CA GLU A 519 13.18 -14.98 -33.03
C GLU A 519 12.42 -14.14 -31.99
N GLU A 520 12.15 -14.61 -30.78
CA GLU A 520 11.37 -13.88 -29.77
C GLU A 520 12.13 -13.74 -28.44
N ILE A 521 12.03 -12.57 -27.81
CA ILE A 521 12.60 -12.29 -26.49
C ILE A 521 11.49 -12.44 -25.43
N ASN A 522 11.69 -13.36 -24.47
CA ASN A 522 10.85 -13.36 -23.26
C ASN A 522 11.25 -12.17 -22.39
N ILE A 523 10.35 -11.19 -22.27
CA ILE A 523 10.61 -9.94 -21.56
C ILE A 523 10.88 -10.17 -20.07
N SER A 524 10.10 -11.07 -19.42
CA SER A 524 10.26 -11.38 -18.01
C SER A 524 11.62 -12.02 -17.71
N ASP A 525 12.10 -12.91 -18.58
CA ASP A 525 13.40 -13.56 -18.44
C ASP A 525 14.55 -12.60 -18.77
N PHE A 526 14.41 -11.79 -19.81
CA PHE A 526 15.37 -10.74 -20.13
C PHE A 526 15.54 -9.74 -18.98
N MET A 527 14.47 -9.41 -18.28
CA MET A 527 14.57 -8.57 -17.07
C MET A 527 15.48 -9.13 -15.99
N ASN A 528 15.64 -10.45 -15.88
CA ASN A 528 16.48 -11.05 -14.84
C ASN A 528 17.98 -10.73 -15.01
N VAL A 529 18.43 -10.39 -16.22
CA VAL A 529 19.83 -10.05 -16.50
C VAL A 529 20.14 -8.54 -16.44
N LEU A 530 19.13 -7.69 -16.31
CA LEU A 530 19.26 -6.24 -16.22
C LEU A 530 19.45 -5.76 -14.77
N ASP A 531 20.01 -4.57 -14.60
CA ASP A 531 20.01 -3.88 -13.32
C ASP A 531 18.63 -3.26 -12.97
N ASN A 532 18.50 -2.70 -11.76
CA ASN A 532 17.20 -2.24 -11.27
C ASN A 532 16.64 -1.03 -12.03
N ASP A 533 17.50 -0.12 -12.48
CA ASP A 533 17.07 1.09 -13.20
C ASP A 533 16.70 0.73 -14.64
N ASP A 534 17.45 -0.16 -15.27
CA ASP A 534 17.19 -0.65 -16.63
C ASP A 534 15.92 -1.53 -16.66
N LYS A 535 15.60 -2.29 -15.59
CA LYS A 535 14.31 -3.00 -15.42
C LYS A 535 13.12 -2.04 -15.41
N ASN A 536 13.24 -0.94 -14.67
CA ASN A 536 12.18 0.05 -14.62
C ASN A 536 11.91 0.66 -16.01
N LEU A 537 12.99 1.03 -16.72
CA LEU A 537 12.91 1.60 -18.05
C LEU A 537 12.34 0.60 -19.07
N LEU A 538 12.79 -0.65 -19.04
CA LEU A 538 12.25 -1.71 -19.90
C LEU A 538 10.76 -1.94 -19.66
N ALA A 539 10.32 -2.00 -18.40
CA ALA A 539 8.91 -2.15 -18.06
C ALA A 539 8.07 -0.97 -18.56
N GLU A 540 8.60 0.25 -18.46
CA GLU A 540 7.95 1.45 -18.99
C GLU A 540 7.80 1.39 -20.52
N LEU A 541 8.87 0.98 -21.25
CA LEU A 541 8.85 0.82 -22.71
C LEU A 541 7.80 -0.19 -23.14
N GLU A 542 7.75 -1.35 -22.48
CA GLU A 542 6.83 -2.43 -22.79
C GLU A 542 5.36 -2.13 -22.46
N MET A 543 5.11 -1.16 -21.57
CA MET A 543 3.78 -0.64 -21.26
C MET A 543 3.33 0.51 -22.17
N MET A 544 4.17 0.96 -23.12
CA MET A 544 3.76 1.96 -24.09
C MET A 544 2.68 1.42 -25.03
N ASN A 545 1.73 2.27 -25.40
CA ASN A 545 0.71 1.92 -26.39
C ASN A 545 1.29 2.07 -27.80
N MET A 546 2.01 1.05 -28.26
CA MET A 546 2.62 1.01 -29.57
C MET A 546 1.73 0.29 -30.59
N PRO A 547 1.82 0.62 -31.90
CA PRO A 547 1.19 -0.16 -32.97
C PRO A 547 1.63 -1.62 -32.95
N VAL A 548 0.83 -2.50 -33.53
CA VAL A 548 1.16 -3.94 -33.63
C VAL A 548 2.22 -4.21 -34.70
N GLU A 549 2.27 -3.35 -35.71
CA GLU A 549 3.21 -3.44 -36.85
C GLU A 549 4.02 -2.15 -36.92
N TYR A 550 5.29 -2.26 -37.31
CA TYR A 550 6.15 -1.11 -37.56
C TYR A 550 6.12 -0.71 -39.04
N ASN A 551 6.52 0.55 -39.33
CA ASN A 551 6.71 1.07 -40.64
C ASN A 551 8.21 1.33 -40.87
N ASP A 552 8.79 0.76 -41.92
CA ASP A 552 10.22 0.90 -42.26
C ASP A 552 10.65 2.37 -42.33
N GLN A 553 9.81 3.24 -42.88
CA GLN A 553 10.10 4.67 -42.98
C GLN A 553 10.16 5.35 -41.60
N GLU A 554 9.32 4.94 -40.64
CA GLU A 554 9.38 5.44 -39.29
C GLU A 554 10.65 4.98 -38.56
N ILE A 555 11.08 3.74 -38.77
CA ILE A 555 12.34 3.22 -38.22
C ILE A 555 13.53 4.02 -38.74
N ASP A 556 13.59 4.27 -40.08
CA ASP A 556 14.61 5.10 -40.68
C ASP A 556 14.61 6.53 -40.14
N ASP A 557 13.43 7.12 -39.92
CA ASP A 557 13.27 8.45 -39.34
C ASP A 557 13.78 8.49 -37.88
N TYR A 558 13.50 7.47 -37.05
CA TYR A 558 14.05 7.39 -35.68
C TYR A 558 15.56 7.23 -35.70
N MET A 559 16.11 6.36 -36.54
CA MET A 559 17.56 6.17 -36.72
C MET A 559 18.26 7.47 -37.13
N ASN A 560 17.69 8.19 -38.11
CA ASN A 560 18.23 9.45 -38.61
C ASN A 560 18.15 10.56 -37.51
N ASN A 561 17.06 10.64 -36.77
CA ASN A 561 16.95 11.59 -35.67
C ASN A 561 18.01 11.35 -34.58
N ILE A 562 18.30 10.10 -34.23
CA ILE A 562 19.32 9.75 -33.25
C ILE A 562 20.73 10.04 -33.77
N LYS A 563 21.05 9.66 -35.01
CA LYS A 563 22.33 9.95 -35.68
C LYS A 563 22.58 11.47 -35.80
N ASN A 564 21.57 12.22 -36.20
CA ASN A 564 21.68 13.68 -36.41
C ASN A 564 21.79 14.45 -35.06
N SER A 565 21.12 14.00 -34.02
CA SER A 565 21.23 14.63 -32.70
C SER A 565 22.64 14.51 -32.11
N GLY A 566 23.34 13.41 -32.31
CA GLY A 566 24.75 13.27 -31.96
C GLY A 566 25.65 14.28 -32.68
N LEU A 567 25.36 14.54 -33.97
CA LEU A 567 26.06 15.53 -34.78
C LEU A 567 25.71 16.97 -34.39
N GLU A 568 24.45 17.25 -34.03
CA GLU A 568 24.02 18.56 -33.49
C GLU A 568 24.68 18.89 -32.15
N SER A 569 24.82 17.91 -31.26
CA SER A 569 25.57 18.07 -30.02
C SER A 569 27.05 18.40 -30.28
N GLN A 570 27.69 17.68 -31.20
CA GLN A 570 29.06 17.98 -31.63
C GLN A 570 29.18 19.38 -32.26
N LEU A 571 28.21 19.82 -33.04
CA LEU A 571 28.16 21.18 -33.59
C LEU A 571 28.09 22.23 -32.47
N SER A 572 27.26 21.99 -31.45
CA SER A 572 27.14 22.87 -30.29
C SER A 572 28.48 23.00 -29.56
N ASP A 573 29.13 21.87 -29.28
CA ASP A 573 30.43 21.83 -28.59
C ASP A 573 31.55 22.53 -29.41
N ILE A 574 31.62 22.25 -30.71
CA ILE A 574 32.59 22.91 -31.60
C ILE A 574 32.33 24.41 -31.63
N ASN A 575 31.08 24.87 -31.71
CA ASN A 575 30.77 26.31 -31.67
C ASN A 575 31.14 26.95 -30.33
N GLN A 576 30.96 26.27 -29.22
CA GLN A 576 31.37 26.76 -27.91
C GLN A 576 32.90 26.86 -27.80
N GLN A 577 33.62 25.85 -28.30
CA GLN A 577 35.09 25.85 -28.34
C GLN A 577 35.62 26.94 -29.27
N LEU A 578 34.99 27.16 -30.44
CA LEU A 578 35.32 28.26 -31.34
C LEU A 578 35.18 29.63 -30.68
N LYS A 579 34.10 29.86 -29.92
CA LYS A 579 33.90 31.08 -29.13
C LYS A 579 35.03 31.27 -28.10
N LYS A 580 35.42 30.22 -27.39
CA LYS A 580 36.51 30.27 -26.43
C LYS A 580 37.87 30.53 -27.10
N ALA A 581 38.18 29.85 -28.19
CA ALA A 581 39.40 30.06 -28.95
C ALA A 581 39.49 31.50 -29.54
N ALA A 582 38.35 32.08 -29.93
CA ALA A 582 38.28 33.45 -30.39
C ALA A 582 38.55 34.46 -29.25
N MET A 583 38.06 34.21 -28.06
CA MET A 583 38.33 35.08 -26.88
C MET A 583 39.77 35.05 -26.44
N VAL A 584 40.48 33.91 -26.67
CA VAL A 584 41.91 33.76 -26.28
C VAL A 584 42.86 34.15 -27.44
N GLY A 585 42.34 34.37 -28.64
CA GLY A 585 43.09 34.72 -29.83
C GLY A 585 43.92 33.59 -30.45
N ASP A 586 43.56 32.32 -30.20
CA ASP A 586 44.23 31.14 -30.74
C ASP A 586 43.75 30.85 -32.18
N ASN A 587 44.40 31.49 -33.13
CA ASN A 587 44.08 31.37 -34.56
C ASN A 587 44.27 29.96 -35.12
N LYS A 588 45.17 29.15 -34.55
CA LYS A 588 45.45 27.79 -34.99
C LYS A 588 44.28 26.86 -34.62
N LEU A 589 43.87 26.94 -33.34
CA LEU A 589 42.73 26.18 -32.83
C LEU A 589 41.41 26.59 -33.55
N GLN A 590 41.22 27.89 -33.81
CA GLN A 590 40.08 28.37 -34.59
C GLN A 590 40.00 27.75 -36.01
N LEU A 591 41.13 27.61 -36.68
CA LEU A 591 41.17 27.01 -38.01
C LEU A 591 40.82 25.52 -37.99
N GLU A 592 41.38 24.77 -37.01
CA GLU A 592 41.08 23.35 -36.82
C GLU A 592 39.58 23.11 -36.49
N LEU A 593 39.04 23.87 -35.56
CA LEU A 593 37.63 23.78 -35.18
C LEU A 593 36.68 24.19 -36.30
N THR A 594 37.08 25.17 -37.15
CA THR A 594 36.30 25.58 -38.32
C THR A 594 36.26 24.46 -39.36
N GLN A 595 37.37 23.76 -39.59
CA GLN A 595 37.41 22.60 -40.48
C GLN A 595 36.52 21.46 -39.98
N GLN A 596 36.52 21.19 -38.69
CA GLN A 596 35.65 20.21 -38.06
C GLN A 596 34.16 20.62 -38.19
N LEU A 597 33.83 21.88 -37.95
CA LEU A 597 32.49 22.42 -38.13
C LEU A 597 31.95 22.24 -39.55
N ILE A 598 32.79 22.54 -40.56
CA ILE A 598 32.43 22.36 -41.97
C ILE A 598 32.17 20.87 -42.28
N LYS A 599 33.00 19.98 -41.76
CA LYS A 599 32.86 18.53 -41.95
C LYS A 599 31.55 18.01 -41.34
N VAL A 600 31.23 18.40 -40.09
CA VAL A 600 29.99 17.98 -39.43
C VAL A 600 28.77 18.58 -40.12
N ARG A 601 28.78 19.85 -40.52
CA ARG A 601 27.68 20.46 -41.27
C ARG A 601 27.43 19.79 -42.62
N ARG A 602 28.46 19.32 -43.30
CA ARG A 602 28.34 18.62 -44.57
C ARG A 602 27.68 17.25 -44.43
N ILE A 603 27.89 16.58 -43.30
CA ILE A 603 27.25 15.31 -43.00
C ILE A 603 25.75 15.53 -42.66
N LEU A 604 25.39 16.60 -41.97
CA LEU A 604 24.00 16.95 -41.64
C LEU A 604 23.19 17.47 -42.84
N SER A 605 23.85 17.90 -43.92
CA SER A 605 23.19 18.44 -45.12
C SER A 605 22.98 17.41 -46.24
N ASN A 606 23.52 16.22 -46.07
CA ASN A 606 23.31 15.06 -46.94
C ASN A 606 22.35 14.07 -46.27
#